data_c58389d090aaef1087ae2d9ac7763edf
#
_entry.id   c58389d090aaef1087ae2d9ac7763edf
#
_cell.length_a   1.000
_cell.length_b   1.000
_cell.length_c   1.000
_cell.angle_alpha   90.00
_cell.angle_beta   90.00
_cell.angle_gamma   90.00
#
_symmetry.space_group_name_H-M   'P 1'
#
loop_
_entity.id
_entity.type
_entity.pdbx_description
1 polymer ?
#
loop_
_entity_poly.entity_id
_entity_poly.type
_entity_poly.pdbx_seq_one_letter_code
_entity_poly.pdbx_strand_id
1 'polypeptide(L)'
;GISKPVQKSAANEIREGRFCKKCGARLEYSFYHYSQLGDYKCPSCGFKRPEIRYDAYDVKVGEQLSFAVEDKHLVANYKGFYNVYNILASYAGLRTAGFSGEHFQDMLNHFNPENGRMEQFRIQGTGVTLNLAKNPAGFNQNISAVMQDKTPKDIIITINDNAQDGTDISWLWDVD
;
A
#
# COMPACT_ATOMS: atom_id res chain seq x y z
N GLY A 1 5.69 -5.20 9.61
CA GLY A 1 6.42 -4.46 8.56
C GLY A 1 6.99 -5.37 7.50
N ILE A 2 7.79 -4.82 6.60
CA ILE A 2 8.51 -5.56 5.55
C ILE A 2 9.98 -5.18 5.70
N SER A 3 10.84 -6.18 5.95
CA SER A 3 12.25 -5.95 6.30
C SER A 3 13.18 -5.79 5.10
N LYS A 4 12.72 -6.16 3.91
CA LYS A 4 13.50 -6.13 2.66
C LYS A 4 12.83 -5.26 1.60
N PRO A 5 13.60 -4.68 0.67
CA PRO A 5 13.02 -4.03 -0.49
C PRO A 5 12.24 -5.03 -1.36
N VAL A 6 11.03 -4.68 -1.78
CA VAL A 6 10.16 -5.54 -2.60
C VAL A 6 10.14 -5.07 -4.05
N GLN A 7 10.10 -3.78 -4.26
CA GLN A 7 10.13 -3.17 -5.59
C GLN A 7 11.03 -1.93 -5.58
N LYS A 8 11.54 -1.57 -6.74
CA LYS A 8 12.30 -0.33 -6.87
C LYS A 8 11.32 0.83 -6.76
N SER A 9 11.55 1.72 -5.82
CA SER A 9 10.83 2.99 -5.75
C SER A 9 11.22 3.87 -6.94
N ALA A 10 10.27 4.64 -7.47
CA ALA A 10 10.56 5.64 -8.49
C ALA A 10 11.53 6.69 -7.93
N ALA A 11 12.52 7.11 -8.75
CA ALA A 11 13.55 8.03 -8.29
C ALA A 11 13.02 9.40 -7.87
N ASN A 12 11.86 9.80 -8.41
CA ASN A 12 11.23 11.10 -8.20
C ASN A 12 10.01 11.06 -7.26
N GLU A 13 9.72 9.92 -6.67
CA GLU A 13 8.57 9.80 -5.78
C GLU A 13 8.69 10.73 -4.57
N ILE A 14 7.66 11.54 -4.32
CA ILE A 14 7.61 12.42 -3.16
C ILE A 14 7.53 11.57 -1.90
N ARG A 15 8.52 11.74 -1.03
CA ARG A 15 8.62 11.02 0.23
C ARG A 15 8.10 11.90 1.36
N GLU A 16 6.91 11.65 1.81
CA GLU A 16 6.30 12.37 2.94
C GLU A 16 7.14 12.29 4.22
N GLY A 17 7.81 11.17 4.46
CA GLY A 17 8.66 10.94 5.64
C GLY A 17 10.11 11.37 5.48
N ARG A 18 10.39 12.54 4.90
CA ARG A 18 11.79 12.99 4.67
C ARG A 18 12.51 13.43 5.95
N PHE A 19 11.76 13.95 6.91
CA PHE A 19 12.35 14.59 8.07
C PHE A 19 12.03 13.84 9.37
N CYS A 20 12.99 13.86 10.27
CA CYS A 20 12.86 13.24 11.58
C CYS A 20 11.81 13.96 12.42
N LYS A 21 10.79 13.27 12.88
CA LYS A 21 9.75 13.82 13.73
C LYS A 21 10.21 14.22 15.14
N LYS A 22 11.44 13.84 15.54
CA LYS A 22 12.02 14.20 16.84
C LYS A 22 12.88 15.45 16.79
N CYS A 23 13.69 15.62 15.73
CA CYS A 23 14.68 16.70 15.68
C CYS A 23 14.68 17.49 14.38
N GLY A 24 13.81 17.18 13.41
CA GLY A 24 13.73 17.87 12.13
C GLY A 24 14.84 17.55 11.12
N ALA A 25 15.89 16.83 11.51
CA ALA A 25 16.96 16.47 10.58
C ALA A 25 16.46 15.52 9.48
N ARG A 26 17.09 15.55 8.31
CA ARG A 26 16.76 14.66 7.20
C ARG A 26 17.02 13.21 7.57
N LEU A 27 16.06 12.33 7.29
CA LEU A 27 16.20 10.89 7.49
C LEU A 27 17.00 10.26 6.35
N GLU A 28 17.79 9.25 6.70
CA GLU A 28 18.47 8.36 5.76
C GLU A 28 17.65 7.07 5.64
N TYR A 29 17.39 6.65 4.40
CA TYR A 29 16.68 5.41 4.09
C TYR A 29 17.65 4.42 3.44
N SER A 30 17.75 3.23 4.01
CA SER A 30 18.42 2.10 3.34
C SER A 30 17.59 1.57 2.16
N PHE A 31 16.27 1.58 2.33
CA PHE A 31 15.28 1.42 1.28
C PHE A 31 13.95 2.04 1.71
N TYR A 32 13.09 2.33 0.75
CA TYR A 32 11.69 2.65 1.01
C TYR A 32 10.79 1.96 -0.02
N HIS A 33 9.53 1.77 0.33
CA HIS A 33 8.56 1.13 -0.54
C HIS A 33 7.69 2.17 -1.25
N TYR A 34 7.01 3.01 -0.47
CA TYR A 34 6.26 4.18 -0.92
C TYR A 34 6.01 5.11 0.26
N SER A 35 5.78 6.40 -0.01
CA SER A 35 5.55 7.43 1.01
C SER A 35 6.63 7.41 2.09
N GLN A 36 6.28 7.15 3.35
CA GLN A 36 7.22 7.04 4.48
C GLN A 36 7.58 5.60 4.87
N LEU A 37 7.04 4.60 4.16
CA LEU A 37 7.25 3.20 4.51
C LEU A 37 8.58 2.68 3.97
N GLY A 38 9.43 2.24 4.88
CA GLY A 38 10.76 1.74 4.54
C GLY A 38 11.62 1.51 5.77
N ASP A 39 12.91 1.38 5.56
CA ASP A 39 13.90 1.29 6.62
C ASP A 39 14.67 2.59 6.73
N TYR A 40 14.51 3.31 7.83
CA TYR A 40 15.04 4.65 8.03
C TYR A 40 15.76 4.82 9.36
N LYS A 41 16.70 5.76 9.37
CA LYS A 41 17.42 6.21 10.56
C LYS A 41 17.69 7.71 10.46
N CYS A 42 17.59 8.40 11.59
CA CYS A 42 18.03 9.76 11.72
C CYS A 42 19.52 9.80 12.09
N PRO A 43 20.39 10.42 11.27
CA PRO A 43 21.82 10.50 11.58
C PRO A 43 22.10 11.45 12.78
N SER A 44 21.19 12.38 13.07
CA SER A 44 21.37 13.40 14.11
C SER A 44 20.98 12.90 15.51
N CYS A 45 19.81 12.24 15.67
CA CYS A 45 19.31 11.85 16.99
C CYS A 45 19.12 10.34 17.18
N GLY A 46 19.47 9.54 16.17
CA GLY A 46 19.36 8.08 16.24
C GLY A 46 17.92 7.55 16.17
N PHE A 47 16.91 8.40 15.98
CA PHE A 47 15.53 7.95 15.73
C PHE A 47 15.51 7.04 14.50
N LYS A 48 14.93 5.86 14.65
CA LYS A 48 14.89 4.86 13.58
C LYS A 48 13.55 4.15 13.53
N ARG A 49 13.34 3.39 12.46
CA ARG A 49 12.20 2.49 12.35
C ARG A 49 12.12 1.57 13.58
N PRO A 50 10.94 1.39 14.19
CA PRO A 50 10.74 0.40 15.24
C PRO A 50 11.09 -1.01 14.75
N GLU A 51 11.44 -1.88 15.69
CA GLU A 51 11.62 -3.30 15.39
C GLU A 51 10.33 -3.91 14.83
N ILE A 52 10.51 -4.76 13.83
CA ILE A 52 9.40 -5.45 13.18
C ILE A 52 9.07 -6.70 13.97
N ARG A 53 7.89 -6.73 14.57
CA ARG A 53 7.38 -7.93 15.26
C ARG A 53 6.76 -8.93 14.26
N TYR A 54 5.99 -8.43 13.29
CA TYR A 54 5.41 -9.24 12.22
C TYR A 54 6.04 -8.78 10.90
N ASP A 55 6.91 -9.62 10.35
CA ASP A 55 7.64 -9.34 9.11
C ASP A 55 6.98 -10.08 7.95
N ALA A 56 6.61 -9.37 6.90
CA ALA A 56 6.22 -10.00 5.66
C ALA A 56 7.46 -10.21 4.80
N TYR A 57 7.68 -11.45 4.40
CA TYR A 57 8.79 -11.86 3.55
C TYR A 57 8.29 -12.67 2.35
N ASP A 58 9.15 -12.92 1.38
CA ASP A 58 8.81 -13.58 0.10
C ASP A 58 7.61 -12.92 -0.61
N VAL A 59 7.58 -11.59 -0.55
CA VAL A 59 6.48 -10.77 -1.10
C VAL A 59 6.51 -10.81 -2.61
N LYS A 60 5.39 -11.21 -3.21
CA LYS A 60 5.15 -11.19 -4.66
C LYS A 60 3.93 -10.34 -4.96
N VAL A 61 4.07 -9.46 -5.94
CA VAL A 61 3.02 -8.55 -6.41
C VAL A 61 2.80 -8.80 -7.89
N GLY A 62 1.61 -9.23 -8.26
CA GLY A 62 1.23 -9.57 -9.63
C GLY A 62 -0.28 -9.60 -9.78
N GLU A 63 -0.80 -10.58 -10.52
CA GLU A 63 -2.23 -10.85 -10.62
C GLU A 63 -2.86 -11.15 -9.24
N GLN A 64 -2.08 -11.78 -8.39
CA GLN A 64 -2.37 -12.03 -6.99
C GLN A 64 -1.24 -11.45 -6.15
N LEU A 65 -1.56 -11.08 -4.91
CA LEU A 65 -0.57 -10.80 -3.88
C LEU A 65 -0.27 -12.08 -3.11
N SER A 66 1.00 -12.32 -2.81
CA SER A 66 1.36 -13.35 -1.84
C SER A 66 2.56 -12.92 -1.02
N PHE A 67 2.60 -13.35 0.22
CA PHE A 67 3.73 -13.18 1.13
C PHE A 67 3.65 -14.17 2.28
N ALA A 68 4.77 -14.37 2.94
CA ALA A 68 4.82 -15.15 4.17
C ALA A 68 4.90 -14.23 5.39
N VAL A 69 4.30 -14.64 6.50
CA VAL A 69 4.39 -13.98 7.80
C VAL A 69 4.34 -15.06 8.90
N GLU A 70 5.28 -15.02 9.83
CA GLU A 70 5.49 -16.14 10.79
C GLU A 70 5.65 -17.47 10.00
N ASP A 71 4.82 -18.46 10.28
CA ASP A 71 4.77 -19.77 9.61
C ASP A 71 3.71 -19.87 8.51
N LYS A 72 3.04 -18.76 8.18
CA LYS A 72 1.90 -18.75 7.26
C LYS A 72 2.27 -18.14 5.92
N HIS A 73 1.77 -18.76 4.84
CA HIS A 73 1.81 -18.21 3.49
C HIS A 73 0.42 -17.67 3.14
N LEU A 74 0.34 -16.38 2.90
CA LEU A 74 -0.91 -15.67 2.62
C LEU A 74 -1.00 -15.31 1.14
N VAL A 75 -2.18 -15.51 0.56
CA VAL A 75 -2.49 -15.18 -0.83
C VAL A 75 -3.78 -14.36 -0.86
N ALA A 76 -3.80 -13.31 -1.67
CA ALA A 76 -4.98 -12.48 -1.84
C ALA A 76 -5.23 -12.19 -3.33
N ASN A 77 -6.48 -12.30 -3.76
CA ASN A 77 -6.90 -12.13 -5.15
C ASN A 77 -7.14 -10.67 -5.51
N TYR A 78 -6.27 -9.78 -5.08
CA TYR A 78 -6.32 -8.37 -5.47
C TYR A 78 -4.94 -7.77 -5.60
N LYS A 79 -4.86 -6.68 -6.37
CA LYS A 79 -3.62 -6.05 -6.82
C LYS A 79 -3.20 -4.92 -5.89
N GLY A 80 -2.02 -4.39 -6.14
CA GLY A 80 -1.47 -3.21 -5.47
C GLY A 80 -0.62 -3.55 -4.25
N PHE A 81 0.63 -3.11 -4.29
CA PHE A 81 1.61 -3.40 -3.24
C PHE A 81 1.17 -2.90 -1.84
N TYR A 82 0.45 -1.79 -1.78
CA TYR A 82 -0.07 -1.26 -0.52
C TYR A 82 -0.97 -2.24 0.24
N ASN A 83 -1.63 -3.17 -0.47
CA ASN A 83 -2.48 -4.18 0.14
C ASN A 83 -1.67 -5.22 0.93
N VAL A 84 -0.40 -5.43 0.63
CA VAL A 84 0.49 -6.24 1.47
C VAL A 84 0.55 -5.64 2.88
N TYR A 85 0.71 -4.33 2.99
CA TYR A 85 0.71 -3.64 4.29
C TYR A 85 -0.65 -3.68 4.98
N ASN A 86 -1.75 -3.54 4.23
CA ASN A 86 -3.10 -3.61 4.80
C ASN A 86 -3.39 -5.00 5.38
N ILE A 87 -3.09 -6.06 4.62
CA ILE A 87 -3.27 -7.45 5.06
C ILE A 87 -2.38 -7.75 6.26
N LEU A 88 -1.10 -7.35 6.19
CA LEU A 88 -0.16 -7.55 7.29
C LEU A 88 -0.59 -6.78 8.55
N ALA A 89 -1.14 -5.57 8.42
CA ALA A 89 -1.65 -4.81 9.55
C ALA A 89 -2.86 -5.50 10.19
N SER A 90 -3.79 -6.02 9.37
CA SER A 90 -4.95 -6.79 9.84
C SER A 90 -4.51 -8.08 10.56
N TYR A 91 -3.56 -8.81 9.99
CA TYR A 91 -2.98 -9.99 10.61
C TYR A 91 -2.30 -9.64 11.95
N ALA A 92 -1.45 -8.63 11.98
CA ALA A 92 -0.77 -8.18 13.19
C ALA A 92 -1.75 -7.72 14.28
N GLY A 93 -2.81 -7.02 13.90
CA GLY A 93 -3.89 -6.61 14.81
C GLY A 93 -4.57 -7.82 15.46
N LEU A 94 -4.97 -8.80 14.64
CA LEU A 94 -5.57 -10.05 15.09
C LEU A 94 -4.65 -10.82 16.05
N ARG A 95 -3.37 -10.97 15.71
CA ARG A 95 -2.36 -11.63 16.54
C ARG A 95 -2.12 -10.89 17.85
N THR A 96 -2.11 -9.56 17.81
CA THR A 96 -1.92 -8.72 19.00
C THR A 96 -3.13 -8.79 19.93
N ALA A 97 -4.34 -8.98 19.36
CA ALA A 97 -5.56 -9.21 20.13
C ALA A 97 -5.66 -10.64 20.73
N GLY A 98 -4.66 -11.49 20.52
CA GLY A 98 -4.57 -12.84 21.12
C GLY A 98 -5.15 -13.98 20.28
N PHE A 99 -5.58 -13.71 19.04
CA PHE A 99 -6.07 -14.77 18.15
C PHE A 99 -4.92 -15.50 17.43
N SER A 100 -5.11 -16.77 17.10
CA SER A 100 -4.07 -17.61 16.49
C SER A 100 -3.70 -17.23 15.07
N GLY A 101 -4.62 -16.60 14.33
CA GLY A 101 -4.45 -16.34 12.90
C GLY A 101 -4.57 -17.57 12.00
N GLU A 102 -5.00 -18.71 12.56
CA GLU A 102 -5.08 -19.99 11.85
C GLU A 102 -6.01 -19.92 10.61
N HIS A 103 -7.16 -19.27 10.76
CA HIS A 103 -8.16 -19.11 9.69
C HIS A 103 -8.01 -17.79 8.91
N PHE A 104 -6.89 -17.09 9.04
CA PHE A 104 -6.74 -15.79 8.38
C PHE A 104 -6.73 -15.90 6.85
N GLN A 105 -6.14 -16.98 6.30
CA GLN A 105 -6.21 -17.24 4.87
C GLN A 105 -7.63 -17.50 4.39
N ASP A 106 -8.45 -18.20 5.17
CA ASP A 106 -9.86 -18.43 4.81
C ASP A 106 -10.64 -17.12 4.78
N MET A 107 -10.37 -16.21 5.70
CA MET A 107 -10.94 -14.87 5.68
C MET A 107 -10.54 -14.09 4.42
N LEU A 108 -9.26 -14.15 4.01
CA LEU A 108 -8.79 -13.51 2.78
C LEU A 108 -9.46 -14.08 1.52
N ASN A 109 -9.70 -15.38 1.48
CA ASN A 109 -10.35 -16.05 0.34
C ASN A 109 -11.81 -15.59 0.15
N HIS A 110 -12.48 -15.20 1.23
CA HIS A 110 -13.87 -14.73 1.22
C HIS A 110 -13.98 -13.21 1.20
N PHE A 111 -12.86 -12.48 1.36
CA PHE A 111 -12.87 -11.03 1.34
C PHE A 111 -13.04 -10.53 -0.10
N ASN A 112 -14.05 -9.73 -0.33
CA ASN A 112 -14.28 -9.03 -1.60
C ASN A 112 -14.06 -7.54 -1.39
N PRO A 113 -13.10 -6.90 -2.05
CA PRO A 113 -12.94 -5.45 -1.98
C PRO A 113 -14.19 -4.73 -2.49
N GLU A 114 -14.71 -3.82 -1.72
CA GLU A 114 -15.89 -3.00 -2.03
C GLU A 114 -15.57 -1.52 -1.85
N ASN A 115 -16.53 -0.67 -2.18
CA ASN A 115 -16.47 0.78 -1.99
C ASN A 115 -15.29 1.46 -2.72
N GLY A 116 -15.07 1.08 -3.98
CA GLY A 116 -14.07 1.70 -4.84
C GLY A 116 -12.63 1.35 -4.49
N ARG A 117 -12.37 0.20 -3.88
CA ARG A 117 -11.01 -0.27 -3.58
C ARG A 117 -10.62 -1.44 -4.47
N MET A 118 -10.20 -1.15 -5.70
CA MET A 118 -9.96 -2.15 -6.75
C MET A 118 -11.21 -3.00 -7.01
N GLU A 119 -12.37 -2.40 -6.87
CA GLU A 119 -13.67 -3.04 -7.05
C GLU A 119 -13.86 -3.35 -8.54
N GLN A 120 -14.29 -4.58 -8.84
CA GLN A 120 -14.40 -5.06 -10.21
C GLN A 120 -15.85 -5.22 -10.62
N PHE A 121 -16.16 -4.70 -11.82
CA PHE A 121 -17.47 -4.80 -12.43
C PHE A 121 -17.36 -5.36 -13.85
N ARG A 122 -18.47 -5.86 -14.37
CA ARG A 122 -18.69 -6.10 -15.80
C ARG A 122 -19.83 -5.24 -16.30
N ILE A 123 -19.52 -4.37 -17.26
CA ILE A 123 -20.51 -3.50 -17.89
C ILE A 123 -20.52 -3.83 -19.39
N GLN A 124 -21.62 -4.36 -19.89
CA GLN A 124 -21.79 -4.76 -21.30
C GLN A 124 -20.63 -5.64 -21.83
N GLY A 125 -20.15 -6.57 -21.00
CA GLY A 125 -19.05 -7.46 -21.37
C GLY A 125 -17.64 -6.91 -21.11
N THR A 126 -17.49 -5.60 -20.88
CA THR A 126 -16.22 -4.94 -20.55
C THR A 126 -15.92 -5.04 -19.07
N GLY A 127 -14.71 -5.47 -18.72
CA GLY A 127 -14.22 -5.42 -17.35
C GLY A 127 -13.89 -3.98 -16.94
N VAL A 128 -14.43 -3.54 -15.81
CA VAL A 128 -14.18 -2.20 -15.24
C VAL A 128 -13.63 -2.38 -13.83
N THR A 129 -12.54 -1.69 -13.52
CA THR A 129 -12.00 -1.60 -12.17
C THR A 129 -12.16 -0.19 -11.64
N LEU A 130 -12.88 -0.05 -10.53
CA LEU A 130 -13.06 1.23 -9.83
C LEU A 130 -12.07 1.32 -8.68
N ASN A 131 -11.34 2.43 -8.62
CA ASN A 131 -10.44 2.69 -7.51
C ASN A 131 -10.53 4.13 -7.03
N LEU A 132 -10.64 4.31 -5.72
CA LEU A 132 -10.74 5.60 -5.07
C LEU A 132 -9.37 6.02 -4.52
N ALA A 133 -9.01 7.29 -4.72
CA ALA A 133 -7.87 7.92 -4.08
C ALA A 133 -8.29 9.22 -3.40
N LYS A 134 -7.77 9.48 -2.21
CA LYS A 134 -8.09 10.67 -1.39
C LYS A 134 -6.84 11.45 -0.96
N ASN A 135 -5.68 11.06 -1.43
CA ASN A 135 -4.41 11.70 -1.12
C ASN A 135 -3.35 11.30 -2.16
N PRO A 136 -2.22 12.04 -2.27
CA PRO A 136 -1.18 11.79 -3.25
C PRO A 136 -0.63 10.36 -3.19
N ALA A 137 -0.31 9.86 -2.00
CA ALA A 137 0.26 8.52 -1.84
C ALA A 137 -0.69 7.43 -2.36
N GLY A 138 -1.98 7.52 -2.06
CA GLY A 138 -3.00 6.60 -2.58
C GLY A 138 -3.15 6.70 -4.09
N PHE A 139 -3.13 7.91 -4.65
CA PHE A 139 -3.23 8.13 -6.08
C PHE A 139 -2.03 7.54 -6.83
N ASN A 140 -0.80 7.80 -6.35
CA ASN A 140 0.43 7.24 -6.91
C ASN A 140 0.44 5.72 -6.87
N GLN A 141 -0.07 5.10 -5.78
CA GLN A 141 -0.20 3.64 -5.70
C GLN A 141 -1.24 3.09 -6.69
N ASN A 142 -2.33 3.82 -6.95
CA ASN A 142 -3.31 3.44 -7.96
C ASN A 142 -2.72 3.51 -9.37
N ILE A 143 -2.02 4.58 -9.71
CA ILE A 143 -1.30 4.71 -10.99
C ILE A 143 -0.27 3.58 -11.12
N SER A 144 0.52 3.33 -10.08
CA SER A 144 1.51 2.25 -10.08
C SER A 144 0.88 0.88 -10.36
N ALA A 145 -0.26 0.58 -9.76
CA ALA A 145 -0.98 -0.68 -9.99
C ALA A 145 -1.51 -0.78 -11.43
N VAL A 146 -2.04 0.30 -11.99
CA VAL A 146 -2.50 0.37 -13.37
C VAL A 146 -1.35 0.19 -14.36
N MET A 147 -0.19 0.79 -14.09
CA MET A 147 1.00 0.70 -14.95
C MET A 147 1.68 -0.68 -14.91
N GLN A 148 1.52 -1.43 -13.83
CA GLN A 148 2.01 -2.80 -13.72
C GLN A 148 1.21 -3.78 -14.59
N ASP A 149 -0.06 -3.53 -14.78
CA ASP A 149 -0.91 -4.29 -15.68
C ASP A 149 -0.60 -3.93 -17.13
N LYS A 150 -0.14 -4.88 -17.94
CA LYS A 150 0.28 -4.68 -19.35
C LYS A 150 -0.86 -4.87 -20.36
N THR A 151 -2.05 -5.21 -19.91
CA THR A 151 -3.20 -5.34 -20.83
C THR A 151 -3.60 -3.98 -21.38
N PRO A 152 -4.05 -3.87 -22.64
CA PRO A 152 -4.63 -2.66 -23.18
C PRO A 152 -5.83 -2.22 -22.33
N LYS A 153 -5.90 -0.93 -21.99
CA LYS A 153 -6.96 -0.37 -21.15
C LYS A 153 -7.18 1.11 -21.40
N ASP A 154 -8.39 1.56 -21.17
CA ASP A 154 -8.73 2.96 -21.06
C ASP A 154 -8.74 3.37 -19.59
N ILE A 155 -8.28 4.59 -19.29
CA ILE A 155 -8.22 5.14 -17.94
C ILE A 155 -9.11 6.37 -17.89
N ILE A 156 -10.05 6.37 -16.95
CA ILE A 156 -10.91 7.53 -16.67
C ILE A 156 -10.56 8.02 -15.28
N ILE A 157 -10.17 9.29 -15.16
CA ILE A 157 -9.89 9.95 -13.90
C ILE A 157 -11.00 10.97 -13.67
N THR A 158 -11.73 10.83 -12.56
CA THR A 158 -12.76 11.76 -12.14
C THR A 158 -12.33 12.44 -10.85
N ILE A 159 -12.36 13.75 -10.84
CA ILE A 159 -12.00 14.57 -9.68
C ILE A 159 -13.20 15.46 -9.38
N ASN A 160 -13.56 15.57 -8.11
CA ASN A 160 -14.57 16.49 -7.63
C ASN A 160 -14.08 17.25 -6.40
N ASP A 161 -14.69 18.39 -6.13
CA ASP A 161 -14.43 19.29 -5.01
C ASP A 161 -15.64 19.42 -4.07
N ASN A 162 -16.49 18.39 -4.01
CA ASN A 162 -17.65 18.38 -3.14
C ASN A 162 -17.25 18.37 -1.67
N ALA A 163 -18.04 19.05 -0.83
CA ALA A 163 -17.78 19.19 0.61
C ALA A 163 -17.62 17.83 1.34
N GLN A 164 -18.27 16.78 0.86
CA GLN A 164 -18.18 15.43 1.43
C GLN A 164 -16.83 14.76 1.19
N ASP A 165 -16.13 15.11 0.09
CA ASP A 165 -14.83 14.57 -0.27
C ASP A 165 -13.65 15.51 0.05
N GLY A 166 -13.96 16.68 0.60
CA GLY A 166 -13.03 17.78 0.83
C GLY A 166 -13.01 18.74 -0.35
N THR A 167 -13.19 20.02 -0.07
CA THR A 167 -13.17 21.10 -1.08
C THR A 167 -11.78 21.44 -1.57
N ASP A 168 -10.74 21.05 -0.84
CA ASP A 168 -9.35 21.30 -1.21
C ASP A 168 -8.79 20.11 -2.02
N ILE A 169 -8.60 20.36 -3.31
CA ILE A 169 -7.99 19.41 -4.25
C ILE A 169 -6.51 19.71 -4.52
N SER A 170 -5.90 20.63 -3.78
CA SER A 170 -4.50 21.03 -3.97
C SER A 170 -3.50 19.88 -3.82
N TRP A 171 -3.87 18.83 -3.10
CA TRP A 171 -3.07 17.61 -2.97
C TRP A 171 -2.73 16.93 -4.32
N LEU A 172 -3.49 17.24 -5.38
CA LEU A 172 -3.19 16.72 -6.74
C LEU A 172 -1.84 17.22 -7.28
N TRP A 173 -1.36 18.37 -6.80
CA TRP A 173 -0.03 18.90 -7.17
C TRP A 173 1.14 18.09 -6.60
N ASP A 174 0.85 17.24 -5.59
CA ASP A 174 1.82 16.37 -4.95
C ASP A 174 1.79 14.94 -5.51
N VAL A 175 1.07 14.72 -6.60
CA VAL A 175 1.04 13.44 -7.34
C VAL A 175 2.21 13.39 -8.31
N ASP A 176 2.96 12.27 -8.33
CA ASP A 176 4.10 12.02 -9.23
C ASP A 176 3.67 11.45 -10.59
#